data_fb388a85aa03e128334dd78af19ba161
#
_entry.id   fb388a85aa03e128334dd78af19ba161
#
_cell.length_a   1.000
_cell.length_b   1.000
_cell.length_c   1.000
_cell.angle_alpha   90.00
_cell.angle_beta   90.00
_cell.angle_gamma   90.00
#
_symmetry.space_group_name_H-M   'P 1'
#
loop_
_entity.id
_entity.type
_entity.pdbx_description
1 polymer ?
#
loop_
_entity_poly.entity_id
_entity_poly.type
_entity_poly.pdbx_seq_one_letter_code
_entity_poly.pdbx_strand_id
1 'polypeptide(L)'
;FRACYRLWLSYRLAIFPIGVVMELYEVMRTTFAARDFVDELVSDEALARILDNARFAPSGGNRQGWKVIVVRDDATRARLGELIEPGFQRYAAQVQAGEAPWNTINASAVSDETVAATKLPRGFVDKLTGAPVVLLVFVDLSVVASFDSGLDRIGVISGGSIYPFAWNILLAARNEGLGGTLTTFVGAQEPVLQELLGVPSHYAFAAMIPMGKPVKQLTKLSRKPVSEFAVLERFDGAPLVD
;
A
#
# COMPACT_ATOMS: atom_id res chain seq x y z
N PHE A 1 42.98 -14.12 14.85
CA PHE A 1 42.41 -12.84 14.38
C PHE A 1 42.46 -12.66 12.85
N ARG A 2 43.41 -13.26 12.09
CA ARG A 2 43.50 -13.13 10.63
C ARG A 2 42.57 -14.07 9.83
N ALA A 3 42.05 -15.14 10.41
CA ALA A 3 41.12 -16.08 9.74
C ALA A 3 39.67 -15.58 9.68
N CYS A 4 39.20 -14.82 10.68
CA CYS A 4 37.86 -14.24 10.67
C CYS A 4 37.66 -13.10 9.66
N TYR A 5 38.74 -12.39 9.32
CA TYR A 5 38.66 -11.26 8.38
C TYR A 5 38.49 -11.70 6.92
N ARG A 6 38.94 -12.91 6.56
CA ARG A 6 38.79 -13.46 5.20
C ARG A 6 37.37 -14.04 4.94
N LEU A 7 36.70 -14.52 5.97
CA LEU A 7 35.31 -14.99 5.86
C LEU A 7 34.31 -13.81 5.72
N TRP A 8 34.64 -12.65 6.27
CA TRP A 8 33.77 -11.47 6.19
C TRP A 8 33.81 -10.80 4.81
N LEU A 9 34.93 -10.90 4.06
CA LEU A 9 35.07 -10.38 2.70
C LEU A 9 34.43 -11.30 1.63
N SER A 10 34.24 -12.60 1.89
CA SER A 10 33.61 -13.52 0.92
C SER A 10 32.09 -13.42 0.89
N TYR A 11 31.45 -12.84 1.92
CA TYR A 11 29.99 -12.57 1.92
C TYR A 11 29.58 -11.27 1.21
N ARG A 12 30.55 -10.45 0.75
CA ARG A 12 30.28 -9.18 0.07
C ARG A 12 30.21 -9.24 -1.46
N LEU A 13 30.34 -10.39 -2.08
CA LEU A 13 30.35 -10.55 -3.53
C LEU A 13 29.29 -11.54 -4.05
N ALA A 14 28.09 -11.55 -3.44
CA ALA A 14 26.91 -11.77 -4.26
C ALA A 14 26.65 -10.44 -4.99
N ILE A 15 27.37 -10.18 -6.07
CA ILE A 15 27.05 -9.13 -7.04
C ILE A 15 25.76 -9.60 -7.70
N PHE A 16 24.60 -9.25 -7.08
CA PHE A 16 23.35 -9.22 -7.82
C PHE A 16 23.57 -8.27 -9.01
N PRO A 17 23.10 -8.61 -10.22
CA PRO A 17 23.18 -7.69 -11.32
C PRO A 17 22.58 -6.36 -10.84
N ILE A 18 23.40 -5.31 -10.86
CA ILE A 18 22.99 -3.96 -10.51
C ILE A 18 21.94 -3.59 -11.56
N GLY A 19 20.66 -3.77 -11.22
CA GLY A 19 19.56 -3.12 -11.93
C GLY A 19 19.89 -1.62 -11.99
N VAL A 20 19.42 -0.91 -12.96
CA VAL A 20 19.63 0.54 -13.08
C VAL A 20 19.18 1.17 -11.77
N VAL A 21 20.14 1.57 -10.92
CA VAL A 21 19.85 2.26 -9.66
C VAL A 21 19.30 3.63 -10.01
N MET A 22 18.00 3.83 -9.75
CA MET A 22 17.38 5.13 -9.97
C MET A 22 17.76 6.10 -8.86
N GLU A 23 17.83 7.38 -9.20
CA GLU A 23 18.00 8.44 -8.22
C GLU A 23 16.75 8.55 -7.32
N LEU A 24 16.93 8.78 -6.00
CA LEU A 24 15.85 8.75 -5.02
C LEU A 24 14.66 9.67 -5.38
N TYR A 25 14.94 10.92 -5.77
CA TYR A 25 13.88 11.86 -6.14
C TYR A 25 13.18 11.46 -7.44
N GLU A 26 13.85 10.79 -8.36
CA GLU A 26 13.22 10.22 -9.54
C GLU A 26 12.26 9.10 -9.16
N VAL A 27 12.67 8.16 -8.29
CA VAL A 27 11.79 7.12 -7.75
C VAL A 27 10.56 7.75 -7.12
N MET A 28 10.73 8.70 -6.19
CA MET A 28 9.62 9.37 -5.48
C MET A 28 8.65 10.08 -6.44
N ARG A 29 9.18 10.74 -7.47
CA ARG A 29 8.38 11.54 -8.43
C ARG A 29 7.69 10.72 -9.50
N THR A 30 8.13 9.48 -9.72
CA THR A 30 7.60 8.60 -10.77
C THR A 30 6.91 7.34 -10.25
N THR A 31 6.88 7.12 -8.93
CA THR A 31 6.05 6.10 -8.30
C THR A 31 4.58 6.52 -8.37
N PHE A 32 3.80 5.78 -9.14
CA PHE A 32 2.38 6.04 -9.36
C PHE A 32 1.53 4.80 -9.06
N ALA A 33 0.21 4.98 -8.96
CA ALA A 33 -0.73 3.90 -8.73
C ALA A 33 -0.94 3.08 -10.02
N ALA A 34 -0.04 2.13 -10.30
CA ALA A 34 -0.13 1.21 -11.43
C ALA A 34 -1.24 0.18 -11.18
N ARG A 35 -2.08 -0.06 -12.19
CA ARG A 35 -3.19 -1.04 -12.17
C ARG A 35 -3.29 -1.88 -13.44
N ASP A 36 -2.48 -1.56 -14.45
CA ASP A 36 -2.36 -2.32 -15.70
C ASP A 36 -0.94 -2.86 -15.79
N PHE A 37 -0.81 -4.17 -15.85
CA PHE A 37 0.46 -4.87 -15.83
C PHE A 37 0.62 -5.74 -17.07
N VAL A 38 1.86 -5.94 -17.52
CA VAL A 38 2.17 -6.98 -18.49
C VAL A 38 2.07 -8.36 -17.82
N ASP A 39 1.75 -9.37 -18.59
CA ASP A 39 1.69 -10.76 -18.12
C ASP A 39 3.13 -11.32 -18.00
N GLU A 40 3.82 -10.88 -16.95
CA GLU A 40 5.20 -11.27 -16.64
C GLU A 40 5.30 -11.55 -15.13
N LEU A 41 5.78 -12.74 -14.78
CA LEU A 41 5.91 -13.14 -13.37
C LEU A 41 6.89 -12.23 -12.62
N VAL A 42 6.51 -11.87 -11.41
CA VAL A 42 7.42 -11.23 -10.45
C VAL A 42 8.09 -12.33 -9.64
N SER A 43 9.42 -12.45 -9.76
CA SER A 43 10.16 -13.52 -9.09
C SER A 43 10.22 -13.35 -7.57
N ASP A 44 10.46 -14.44 -6.84
CA ASP A 44 10.61 -14.42 -5.39
C ASP A 44 11.84 -13.61 -4.96
N GLU A 45 12.91 -13.65 -5.76
CA GLU A 45 14.12 -12.86 -5.51
C GLU A 45 13.86 -11.34 -5.65
N ALA A 46 13.05 -10.93 -6.64
CA ALA A 46 12.66 -9.54 -6.79
C ALA A 46 11.79 -9.08 -5.60
N LEU A 47 10.81 -9.90 -5.19
CA LEU A 47 10.00 -9.61 -4.01
C LEU A 47 10.84 -9.56 -2.73
N ALA A 48 11.78 -10.49 -2.57
CA ALA A 48 12.69 -10.49 -1.41
C ALA A 48 13.53 -9.21 -1.35
N ARG A 49 14.09 -8.74 -2.48
CA ARG A 49 14.82 -7.46 -2.52
C ARG A 49 13.93 -6.27 -2.19
N ILE A 50 12.70 -6.24 -2.73
CA ILE A 50 11.73 -5.18 -2.43
C ILE A 50 11.40 -5.13 -0.95
N LEU A 51 11.08 -6.27 -0.34
CA LEU A 51 10.72 -6.36 1.08
C LEU A 51 11.94 -6.12 1.99
N ASP A 52 13.14 -6.55 1.58
CA ASP A 52 14.38 -6.29 2.32
C ASP A 52 14.69 -4.78 2.39
N ASN A 53 14.45 -4.03 1.33
CA ASN A 53 14.57 -2.57 1.36
C ASN A 53 13.40 -1.90 2.11
N ALA A 54 12.18 -2.40 1.95
CA ALA A 54 11.01 -1.83 2.60
C ALA A 54 11.07 -1.92 4.13
N ARG A 55 11.68 -2.95 4.70
CA ARG A 55 11.80 -3.17 6.16
C ARG A 55 12.61 -2.10 6.90
N PHE A 56 13.32 -1.22 6.20
CA PHE A 56 13.99 -0.06 6.78
C PHE A 56 13.05 1.12 7.04
N ALA A 57 11.74 0.95 6.81
CA ALA A 57 10.74 1.91 7.23
C ALA A 57 10.75 2.09 8.77
N PRO A 58 10.49 3.31 9.28
CA PRO A 58 10.35 3.51 10.72
C PRO A 58 9.08 2.85 11.24
N SER A 59 9.13 2.43 12.51
CA SER A 59 7.95 2.02 13.29
C SER A 59 8.11 2.46 14.74
N GLY A 60 7.02 2.72 15.43
CA GLY A 60 7.05 3.17 16.82
C GLY A 60 7.86 2.22 17.71
N GLY A 61 8.93 2.74 18.35
CA GLY A 61 9.85 1.93 19.15
C GLY A 61 10.59 0.85 18.38
N ASN A 62 10.69 0.96 17.05
CA ASN A 62 11.29 -0.04 16.14
C ASN A 62 10.69 -1.45 16.31
N ARG A 63 9.39 -1.55 16.59
CA ARG A 63 8.71 -2.82 16.88
C ARG A 63 8.40 -3.65 15.64
N GLN A 64 8.40 -3.05 14.44
CA GLN A 64 8.33 -3.73 13.15
C GLN A 64 7.15 -4.71 13.05
N GLY A 65 5.96 -4.29 13.51
CA GLY A 65 4.76 -5.12 13.60
C GLY A 65 4.08 -5.46 12.28
N TRP A 66 4.75 -5.32 11.15
CA TRP A 66 4.20 -5.65 9.83
C TRP A 66 4.30 -7.14 9.52
N LYS A 67 3.30 -7.62 8.79
CA LYS A 67 3.25 -8.95 8.19
C LYS A 67 2.78 -8.83 6.75
N VAL A 68 3.40 -9.55 5.83
CA VAL A 68 3.02 -9.57 4.42
C VAL A 68 2.64 -10.99 4.02
N ILE A 69 1.48 -11.13 3.39
CA ILE A 69 1.07 -12.36 2.71
C ILE A 69 1.22 -12.12 1.21
N VAL A 70 1.99 -12.98 0.54
CA VAL A 70 2.19 -12.97 -0.91
C VAL A 70 1.16 -13.90 -1.53
N VAL A 71 0.26 -13.38 -2.35
CA VAL A 71 -0.82 -14.13 -2.99
C VAL A 71 -0.52 -14.26 -4.49
N ARG A 72 -0.44 -15.51 -4.97
CA ARG A 72 -0.32 -15.88 -6.39
C ARG A 72 -1.37 -16.90 -6.81
N ASP A 73 -1.98 -17.58 -5.85
CA ASP A 73 -3.00 -18.57 -6.08
C ASP A 73 -4.28 -17.95 -6.67
N ASP A 74 -4.76 -18.50 -7.78
CA ASP A 74 -5.91 -17.95 -8.51
C ASP A 74 -7.22 -18.04 -7.72
N ALA A 75 -7.41 -19.12 -6.93
CA ALA A 75 -8.59 -19.27 -6.10
C ALA A 75 -8.63 -18.22 -4.98
N THR A 76 -7.50 -17.98 -4.34
CA THR A 76 -7.37 -16.92 -3.32
C THR A 76 -7.59 -15.54 -3.95
N ARG A 77 -7.03 -15.26 -5.14
CA ARG A 77 -7.26 -13.99 -5.86
C ARG A 77 -8.73 -13.78 -6.24
N ALA A 78 -9.41 -14.83 -6.68
CA ALA A 78 -10.85 -14.76 -6.96
C ALA A 78 -11.66 -14.40 -5.71
N ARG A 79 -11.34 -15.02 -4.56
CA ARG A 79 -11.97 -14.68 -3.27
C ARG A 79 -11.69 -13.24 -2.83
N LEU A 80 -10.45 -12.74 -3.06
CA LEU A 80 -10.14 -11.32 -2.82
C LEU A 80 -11.01 -10.39 -3.68
N GLY A 81 -11.28 -10.77 -4.92
CA GLY A 81 -12.19 -10.03 -5.80
C GLY A 81 -13.59 -9.86 -5.18
N GLU A 82 -14.15 -10.93 -4.67
CA GLU A 82 -15.46 -10.90 -3.99
C GLU A 82 -15.43 -9.99 -2.73
N LEU A 83 -14.32 -9.94 -2.00
CA LEU A 83 -14.17 -9.08 -0.83
C LEU A 83 -13.95 -7.60 -1.18
N ILE A 84 -13.42 -7.31 -2.36
CA ILE A 84 -13.24 -5.93 -2.86
C ILE A 84 -14.58 -5.29 -3.22
N GLU A 85 -15.47 -6.06 -3.84
CA GLU A 85 -16.70 -5.55 -4.46
C GLU A 85 -17.57 -4.70 -3.53
N PRO A 86 -17.93 -5.14 -2.31
CA PRO A 86 -18.81 -4.35 -1.43
C PRO A 86 -18.22 -2.99 -1.04
N GLY A 87 -16.93 -2.96 -0.71
CA GLY A 87 -16.23 -1.73 -0.35
C GLY A 87 -16.11 -0.76 -1.53
N PHE A 88 -15.82 -1.29 -2.72
CA PHE A 88 -15.73 -0.51 -3.94
C PHE A 88 -17.11 -0.04 -4.44
N GLN A 89 -18.16 -0.85 -4.28
CA GLN A 89 -19.52 -0.49 -4.66
C GLN A 89 -20.02 0.72 -3.85
N ARG A 90 -19.83 0.70 -2.53
CA ARG A 90 -20.13 1.87 -1.68
C ARG A 90 -19.32 3.09 -2.09
N TYR A 91 -18.02 2.92 -2.33
CA TYR A 91 -17.15 3.98 -2.83
C TYR A 91 -17.71 4.61 -4.13
N ALA A 92 -18.07 3.77 -5.09
CA ALA A 92 -18.59 4.24 -6.39
C ALA A 92 -19.94 4.97 -6.24
N ALA A 93 -20.84 4.46 -5.39
CA ALA A 93 -22.12 5.09 -5.11
C ALA A 93 -21.94 6.49 -4.50
N GLN A 94 -21.05 6.62 -3.53
CA GLN A 94 -20.75 7.91 -2.87
C GLN A 94 -20.11 8.91 -3.85
N VAL A 95 -19.16 8.47 -4.70
CA VAL A 95 -18.60 9.34 -5.76
C VAL A 95 -19.68 9.82 -6.72
N GLN A 96 -20.60 8.94 -7.15
CA GLN A 96 -21.71 9.31 -8.04
C GLN A 96 -22.67 10.31 -7.38
N ALA A 97 -22.83 10.24 -6.06
CA ALA A 97 -23.62 11.21 -5.28
C ALA A 97 -22.85 12.51 -4.98
N GLY A 98 -21.61 12.66 -5.42
CA GLY A 98 -20.78 13.84 -5.17
C GLY A 98 -20.18 13.89 -3.74
N GLU A 99 -20.25 12.80 -3.00
CA GLU A 99 -19.67 12.70 -1.67
C GLU A 99 -18.17 12.40 -1.72
N ALA A 100 -17.42 12.78 -0.66
CA ALA A 100 -16.10 12.25 -0.40
C ALA A 100 -16.25 10.80 0.14
N PRO A 101 -15.81 9.77 -0.61
CA PRO A 101 -16.09 8.39 -0.24
C PRO A 101 -15.46 7.99 1.09
N TRP A 102 -16.19 7.20 1.89
CA TRP A 102 -15.74 6.71 3.20
C TRP A 102 -15.31 7.85 4.14
N ASN A 103 -15.95 9.02 4.01
CA ASN A 103 -15.67 10.19 4.84
C ASN A 103 -15.91 9.87 6.32
N THR A 104 -14.99 10.28 7.19
CA THR A 104 -15.05 10.00 8.63
C THR A 104 -15.65 11.16 9.43
N ILE A 105 -15.93 12.30 8.79
CA ILE A 105 -16.52 13.49 9.42
C ILE A 105 -17.99 13.65 9.01
N ASN A 106 -18.26 13.53 7.70
CA ASN A 106 -19.61 13.73 7.18
C ASN A 106 -20.28 12.38 6.95
N ALA A 107 -21.44 12.16 7.55
CA ALA A 107 -22.25 10.98 7.30
C ALA A 107 -22.68 10.95 5.82
N SER A 108 -22.67 9.75 5.22
CA SER A 108 -23.15 9.55 3.86
C SER A 108 -24.69 9.63 3.83
N ALA A 109 -25.21 10.28 2.80
CA ALA A 109 -26.64 10.28 2.48
C ALA A 109 -27.03 9.12 1.53
N VAL A 110 -26.05 8.35 1.04
CA VAL A 110 -26.29 7.24 0.11
C VAL A 110 -26.86 6.04 0.85
N SER A 111 -28.07 5.58 0.46
CA SER A 111 -28.72 4.42 1.05
C SER A 111 -28.08 3.11 0.62
N ASP A 112 -28.31 2.05 1.40
CA ASP A 112 -27.82 0.69 1.05
C ASP A 112 -28.46 0.17 -0.24
N GLU A 113 -29.73 0.55 -0.56
CA GLU A 113 -30.36 0.22 -1.82
C GLU A 113 -29.65 0.89 -3.01
N THR A 114 -29.23 2.15 -2.85
CA THR A 114 -28.44 2.88 -3.86
C THR A 114 -27.09 2.21 -4.05
N VAL A 115 -26.44 1.82 -2.97
CA VAL A 115 -25.16 1.07 -3.04
C VAL A 115 -25.36 -0.23 -3.82
N ALA A 116 -26.37 -1.05 -3.47
CA ALA A 116 -26.65 -2.33 -4.13
C ALA A 116 -27.01 -2.18 -5.62
N ALA A 117 -27.65 -1.08 -6.00
CA ALA A 117 -28.01 -0.77 -7.40
C ALA A 117 -26.82 -0.21 -8.21
N THR A 118 -25.75 0.22 -7.55
CA THR A 118 -24.62 0.86 -8.22
C THR A 118 -23.79 -0.15 -9.01
N LYS A 119 -23.66 0.09 -10.32
CA LYS A 119 -22.85 -0.76 -11.19
C LYS A 119 -21.38 -0.37 -11.09
N LEU A 120 -20.54 -1.37 -10.87
CA LEU A 120 -19.09 -1.18 -10.89
C LEU A 120 -18.55 -1.03 -12.31
N PRO A 121 -17.49 -0.24 -12.52
CA PRO A 121 -16.76 -0.24 -13.79
C PRO A 121 -16.26 -1.65 -14.13
N ARG A 122 -16.54 -2.10 -15.35
CA ARG A 122 -16.09 -3.43 -15.80
C ARG A 122 -14.58 -3.56 -15.69
N GLY A 123 -14.12 -4.71 -15.21
CA GLY A 123 -12.70 -5.07 -15.15
C GLY A 123 -11.88 -4.33 -14.12
N PHE A 124 -12.46 -3.47 -13.26
CA PHE A 124 -11.67 -2.79 -12.23
C PHE A 124 -11.16 -3.76 -11.18
N VAL A 125 -12.02 -4.65 -10.68
CA VAL A 125 -11.65 -5.69 -9.71
C VAL A 125 -10.63 -6.63 -10.34
N ASP A 126 -10.87 -7.06 -11.60
CA ASP A 126 -9.98 -7.94 -12.35
C ASP A 126 -8.56 -7.37 -12.50
N LYS A 127 -8.44 -6.05 -12.69
CA LYS A 127 -7.12 -5.37 -12.73
C LYS A 127 -6.36 -5.44 -11.41
N LEU A 128 -7.07 -5.50 -10.29
CA LEU A 128 -6.46 -5.59 -8.96
C LEU A 128 -6.07 -7.03 -8.63
N THR A 129 -6.96 -7.98 -8.90
CA THR A 129 -6.76 -9.40 -8.57
C THR A 129 -5.96 -10.14 -9.63
N GLY A 130 -5.99 -9.71 -10.89
CA GLY A 130 -5.24 -10.27 -12.02
C GLY A 130 -3.80 -9.77 -12.12
N ALA A 131 -3.31 -8.96 -11.18
CA ALA A 131 -1.91 -8.56 -11.14
C ALA A 131 -0.98 -9.79 -10.98
N PRO A 132 0.25 -9.79 -11.55
CA PRO A 132 1.19 -10.90 -11.43
C PRO A 132 1.44 -11.39 -10.01
N VAL A 133 1.36 -10.50 -9.03
CA VAL A 133 1.38 -10.80 -7.61
C VAL A 133 0.54 -9.80 -6.82
N VAL A 134 -0.07 -10.26 -5.74
CA VAL A 134 -0.81 -9.42 -4.79
C VAL A 134 -0.18 -9.55 -3.42
N LEU A 135 0.22 -8.42 -2.81
CA LEU A 135 0.70 -8.39 -1.43
C LEU A 135 -0.43 -7.89 -0.52
N LEU A 136 -0.69 -8.63 0.55
CA LEU A 136 -1.60 -8.20 1.61
C LEU A 136 -0.75 -7.84 2.82
N VAL A 137 -0.84 -6.58 3.23
CA VAL A 137 -0.04 -6.01 4.33
C VAL A 137 -0.91 -5.88 5.56
N PHE A 138 -0.44 -6.47 6.65
CA PHE A 138 -1.09 -6.45 7.95
C PHE A 138 -0.19 -5.79 9.00
N VAL A 139 -0.80 -5.28 10.06
CA VAL A 139 -0.10 -4.72 11.20
C VAL A 139 -0.55 -5.40 12.49
N ASP A 140 0.41 -5.80 13.32
CA ASP A 140 0.18 -6.33 14.66
C ASP A 140 -0.21 -5.18 15.60
N LEU A 141 -1.47 -5.11 15.99
CA LEU A 141 -1.99 -4.08 16.87
C LEU A 141 -1.47 -4.20 18.31
N SER A 142 -0.96 -5.36 18.71
CA SER A 142 -0.41 -5.58 20.05
C SER A 142 0.91 -4.83 20.29
N VAL A 143 1.60 -4.42 19.19
CA VAL A 143 2.88 -3.72 19.27
C VAL A 143 2.84 -2.28 18.72
N VAL A 144 1.67 -1.82 18.27
CA VAL A 144 1.49 -0.47 17.72
C VAL A 144 0.98 0.48 18.80
N ALA A 145 1.59 1.67 18.90
CA ALA A 145 1.11 2.73 19.76
C ALA A 145 0.09 3.62 19.01
N SER A 146 -1.02 3.95 19.65
CA SER A 146 -2.07 4.82 19.14
C SER A 146 -2.39 5.89 20.18
N PHE A 147 -1.56 6.93 20.27
CA PHE A 147 -1.70 8.01 21.26
C PHE A 147 -2.99 8.82 21.10
N ASP A 148 -3.64 8.70 19.96
CA ASP A 148 -4.91 9.36 19.64
C ASP A 148 -6.14 8.45 19.78
N SER A 149 -6.00 7.28 20.40
CA SER A 149 -7.11 6.33 20.60
C SER A 149 -8.20 6.84 21.54
N GLY A 150 -7.89 7.82 22.41
CA GLY A 150 -8.86 8.44 23.31
C GLY A 150 -9.53 9.71 22.75
N LEU A 151 -9.29 10.10 21.52
CA LEU A 151 -9.89 11.28 20.90
C LEU A 151 -11.18 10.92 20.18
N ASP A 152 -12.14 11.88 20.18
CA ASP A 152 -13.41 11.74 19.47
C ASP A 152 -13.25 12.00 17.95
N ARG A 153 -12.39 11.22 17.32
CA ARG A 153 -12.17 11.12 15.87
C ARG A 153 -11.48 9.82 15.53
N ILE A 154 -11.49 9.47 14.26
CA ILE A 154 -10.72 8.30 13.78
C ILE A 154 -9.22 8.50 14.09
N GLY A 155 -8.61 7.50 14.70
CA GLY A 155 -7.18 7.46 14.99
C GLY A 155 -6.35 7.36 13.73
N VAL A 156 -5.26 8.12 13.63
CA VAL A 156 -4.34 8.12 12.48
C VAL A 156 -2.91 7.77 12.88
N ILE A 157 -2.57 7.86 14.16
CA ILE A 157 -1.20 7.71 14.65
C ILE A 157 -0.68 6.27 14.44
N SER A 158 -1.53 5.26 14.65
CA SER A 158 -1.18 3.85 14.41
C SER A 158 -0.69 3.59 12.99
N GLY A 159 -1.24 4.30 12.00
CA GLY A 159 -0.82 4.23 10.61
C GLY A 159 0.65 4.57 10.37
N GLY A 160 1.26 5.39 11.24
CA GLY A 160 2.68 5.72 11.18
C GLY A 160 3.63 4.53 11.35
N SER A 161 3.17 3.41 11.90
CA SER A 161 3.96 2.18 12.05
C SER A 161 3.78 1.17 10.93
N ILE A 162 2.93 1.44 9.93
CA ILE A 162 2.67 0.51 8.82
C ILE A 162 2.72 1.17 7.45
N TYR A 163 2.16 2.37 7.26
CA TYR A 163 2.11 2.99 5.93
C TYR A 163 3.48 3.43 5.39
N PRO A 164 4.48 3.84 6.19
CA PRO A 164 5.84 4.02 5.70
C PRO A 164 6.43 2.74 5.10
N PHE A 165 6.17 1.57 5.70
CA PHE A 165 6.58 0.28 5.17
C PHE A 165 5.87 -0.04 3.84
N ALA A 166 4.55 0.09 3.80
CA ALA A 166 3.77 -0.14 2.57
C ALA A 166 4.19 0.82 1.43
N TRP A 167 4.52 2.07 1.75
CA TRP A 167 5.05 3.02 0.78
C TRP A 167 6.46 2.65 0.31
N ASN A 168 7.34 2.20 1.20
CA ASN A 168 8.67 1.72 0.82
C ASN A 168 8.60 0.51 -0.11
N ILE A 169 7.61 -0.39 0.03
CA ILE A 169 7.37 -1.48 -0.93
C ILE A 169 7.18 -0.90 -2.34
N LEU A 170 6.35 0.14 -2.49
CA LEU A 170 6.09 0.76 -3.80
C LEU A 170 7.31 1.49 -4.37
N LEU A 171 8.08 2.18 -3.52
CA LEU A 171 9.34 2.84 -3.94
C LEU A 171 10.38 1.81 -4.39
N ALA A 172 10.56 0.74 -3.62
CA ALA A 172 11.49 -0.33 -3.96
C ALA A 172 11.04 -1.06 -5.24
N ALA A 173 9.74 -1.33 -5.40
CA ALA A 173 9.19 -1.90 -6.63
C ALA A 173 9.49 -1.01 -7.85
N ARG A 174 9.32 0.32 -7.72
CA ARG A 174 9.66 1.26 -8.79
C ARG A 174 11.14 1.20 -9.17
N ASN A 175 12.03 1.09 -8.19
CA ASN A 175 13.48 0.96 -8.43
C ASN A 175 13.83 -0.37 -9.13
N GLU A 176 13.06 -1.43 -8.91
CA GLU A 176 13.19 -2.73 -9.59
C GLU A 176 12.49 -2.77 -10.98
N GLY A 177 11.97 -1.61 -11.47
CA GLY A 177 11.24 -1.55 -12.74
C GLY A 177 9.79 -2.06 -12.67
N LEU A 178 9.30 -2.36 -11.47
CA LEU A 178 7.94 -2.76 -11.20
C LEU A 178 7.08 -1.58 -10.75
N GLY A 179 5.80 -1.80 -10.59
CA GLY A 179 4.86 -0.83 -10.03
C GLY A 179 3.71 -1.53 -9.36
N GLY A 180 2.95 -0.77 -8.59
CA GLY A 180 1.78 -1.28 -7.88
C GLY A 180 0.87 -0.14 -7.46
N THR A 181 -0.21 -0.49 -6.78
CA THR A 181 -1.09 0.48 -6.15
C THR A 181 -1.43 0.04 -4.74
N LEU A 182 -1.43 0.98 -3.80
CA LEU A 182 -1.97 0.73 -2.47
C LEU A 182 -3.49 0.90 -2.53
N THR A 183 -4.25 -0.15 -2.19
CA THR A 183 -5.71 -0.11 -2.09
C THR A 183 -6.18 -0.72 -0.78
N THR A 184 -7.34 -0.28 -0.29
CA THR A 184 -7.88 -0.69 1.02
C THR A 184 -9.33 -1.19 0.94
N PHE A 185 -9.88 -1.39 -0.26
CA PHE A 185 -11.29 -1.80 -0.43
C PHE A 185 -11.66 -3.09 0.32
N VAL A 186 -10.72 -4.02 0.44
CA VAL A 186 -10.90 -5.27 1.20
C VAL A 186 -11.13 -5.02 2.69
N GLY A 187 -10.66 -3.87 3.22
CA GLY A 187 -10.82 -3.52 4.64
C GLY A 187 -12.26 -3.47 5.12
N ALA A 188 -13.22 -3.22 4.22
CA ALA A 188 -14.65 -3.30 4.54
C ALA A 188 -15.11 -4.73 4.92
N GLN A 189 -14.34 -5.75 4.55
CA GLN A 189 -14.59 -7.16 4.80
C GLN A 189 -13.44 -7.82 5.60
N GLU A 190 -12.74 -7.05 6.43
CA GLU A 190 -11.57 -7.52 7.18
C GLU A 190 -11.82 -8.83 7.97
N PRO A 191 -12.94 -9.02 8.70
CA PRO A 191 -13.16 -10.27 9.42
C PRO A 191 -13.21 -11.51 8.49
N VAL A 192 -13.82 -11.38 7.31
CA VAL A 192 -13.86 -12.46 6.31
C VAL A 192 -12.48 -12.70 5.69
N LEU A 193 -11.72 -11.63 5.46
CA LEU A 193 -10.34 -11.73 5.00
C LEU A 193 -9.45 -12.46 6.00
N GLN A 194 -9.61 -12.14 7.29
CA GLN A 194 -8.86 -12.81 8.37
C GLN A 194 -9.17 -14.32 8.42
N GLU A 195 -10.44 -14.68 8.32
CA GLU A 195 -10.86 -16.08 8.27
C GLU A 195 -10.30 -16.81 7.04
N LEU A 196 -10.44 -16.20 5.85
CA LEU A 196 -9.94 -16.75 4.59
C LEU A 196 -8.44 -17.09 4.64
N LEU A 197 -7.66 -16.25 5.29
CA LEU A 197 -6.18 -16.33 5.28
C LEU A 197 -5.59 -16.85 6.60
N GLY A 198 -6.42 -17.19 7.59
CA GLY A 198 -5.97 -17.63 8.91
C GLY A 198 -5.22 -16.54 9.67
N VAL A 199 -5.59 -15.27 9.50
CA VAL A 199 -4.93 -14.13 10.17
C VAL A 199 -5.45 -13.99 11.59
N PRO A 200 -4.58 -13.94 12.61
CA PRO A 200 -4.99 -13.76 14.00
C PRO A 200 -5.70 -12.40 14.21
N SER A 201 -6.69 -12.36 15.11
CA SER A 201 -7.55 -11.19 15.35
C SER A 201 -6.84 -9.93 15.86
N HIS A 202 -5.61 -10.06 16.38
CA HIS A 202 -4.79 -8.93 16.78
C HIS A 202 -4.02 -8.27 15.63
N TYR A 203 -4.08 -8.84 14.42
CA TYR A 203 -3.58 -8.20 13.21
C TYR A 203 -4.70 -7.46 12.48
N ALA A 204 -4.44 -6.22 12.10
CA ALA A 204 -5.33 -5.46 11.24
C ALA A 204 -4.83 -5.42 9.79
N PHE A 205 -5.74 -5.48 8.84
CA PHE A 205 -5.44 -5.25 7.44
C PHE A 205 -5.09 -3.78 7.21
N ALA A 206 -3.95 -3.52 6.58
CA ALA A 206 -3.49 -2.16 6.29
C ALA A 206 -3.59 -1.82 4.80
N ALA A 207 -3.20 -2.75 3.93
CA ALA A 207 -3.18 -2.51 2.49
C ALA A 207 -3.17 -3.81 1.67
N MET A 208 -3.77 -3.75 0.50
CA MET A 208 -3.56 -4.66 -0.61
C MET A 208 -2.73 -3.94 -1.68
N ILE A 209 -1.66 -4.58 -2.15
CA ILE A 209 -0.75 -4.03 -3.17
C ILE A 209 -0.68 -5.02 -4.34
N PRO A 210 -1.57 -4.91 -5.34
CA PRO A 210 -1.35 -5.53 -6.64
C PRO A 210 -0.07 -4.99 -7.27
N MET A 211 0.78 -5.86 -7.78
CA MET A 211 2.11 -5.49 -8.27
C MET A 211 2.49 -6.29 -9.51
N GLY A 212 3.22 -5.64 -10.40
CA GLY A 212 3.78 -6.22 -11.62
C GLY A 212 4.56 -5.16 -12.40
N LYS A 213 5.04 -5.53 -13.58
CA LYS A 213 5.63 -4.57 -14.51
C LYS A 213 4.52 -3.75 -15.19
N PRO A 214 4.48 -2.42 -15.03
CA PRO A 214 3.42 -1.61 -15.61
C PRO A 214 3.44 -1.67 -17.15
N VAL A 215 2.27 -1.76 -17.77
CA VAL A 215 2.14 -1.63 -19.24
C VAL A 215 2.66 -0.26 -19.70
N LYS A 216 2.42 0.77 -18.88
CA LYS A 216 2.91 2.13 -19.13
C LYS A 216 3.46 2.73 -17.85
N GLN A 217 4.74 3.13 -17.86
CA GLN A 217 5.35 3.88 -16.78
C GLN A 217 5.08 5.37 -16.94
N LEU A 218 4.45 5.98 -15.93
CA LEU A 218 4.29 7.42 -15.89
C LEU A 218 5.60 8.08 -15.40
N THR A 219 6.02 9.13 -16.10
CA THR A 219 7.24 9.89 -15.79
C THR A 219 6.95 11.27 -15.22
N LYS A 220 5.69 11.70 -15.24
CA LYS A 220 5.24 12.99 -14.69
C LYS A 220 3.92 12.81 -13.96
N LEU A 221 3.90 13.17 -12.69
CA LEU A 221 2.72 13.15 -11.84
C LEU A 221 2.35 14.58 -11.44
N SER A 222 1.05 14.89 -11.44
CA SER A 222 0.56 16.16 -10.91
C SER A 222 0.45 16.10 -9.39
N ARG A 223 0.89 17.15 -8.72
CA ARG A 223 0.76 17.36 -7.27
C ARG A 223 0.51 18.83 -7.01
N LYS A 224 -0.09 19.14 -5.88
CA LYS A 224 -0.23 20.51 -5.38
C LYS A 224 1.15 21.14 -5.15
N PRO A 225 1.32 22.44 -5.38
CA PRO A 225 2.55 23.14 -5.00
C PRO A 225 2.70 23.19 -3.47
N VAL A 226 3.92 23.38 -3.00
CA VAL A 226 4.25 23.36 -1.56
C VAL A 226 3.48 24.45 -0.82
N SER A 227 3.27 25.61 -1.43
CA SER A 227 2.53 26.74 -0.87
C SER A 227 1.06 26.43 -0.50
N GLU A 228 0.46 25.39 -1.09
CA GLU A 228 -0.91 24.99 -0.76
C GLU A 228 -1.02 24.11 0.50
N PHE A 229 0.08 23.55 1.01
CA PHE A 229 0.03 22.60 2.13
C PHE A 229 1.09 22.81 3.21
N ALA A 230 2.06 23.70 3.01
CA ALA A 230 3.08 24.03 3.99
C ALA A 230 2.96 25.51 4.38
N VAL A 231 2.72 25.76 5.67
CA VAL A 231 2.54 27.08 6.23
C VAL A 231 3.48 27.26 7.43
N LEU A 232 3.78 28.52 7.76
CA LEU A 232 4.66 28.87 8.86
C LEU A 232 3.89 28.96 10.17
N GLU A 233 4.43 28.39 11.24
CA GLU A 233 4.06 28.49 12.66
C GLU A 233 2.64 28.06 13.01
N ARG A 234 1.62 28.38 12.20
CA ARG A 234 0.20 28.17 12.50
C ARG A 234 -0.51 27.62 11.28
N PHE A 235 -1.66 26.96 11.50
CA PHE A 235 -2.48 26.41 10.42
C PHE A 235 -2.94 27.48 9.39
N ASP A 236 -3.17 28.70 9.88
CA ASP A 236 -3.54 29.92 9.11
C ASP A 236 -2.33 30.83 8.81
N GLY A 237 -1.12 30.34 8.97
CA GLY A 237 0.12 31.08 8.73
C GLY A 237 0.41 31.32 7.26
N ALA A 238 1.40 32.16 6.98
CA ALA A 238 1.88 32.40 5.62
C ALA A 238 2.42 31.10 4.98
N PRO A 239 2.26 30.88 3.65
CA PRO A 239 2.89 29.78 2.98
C PRO A 239 4.41 29.74 3.20
N LEU A 240 4.99 28.54 3.31
CA LEU A 240 6.43 28.35 3.49
C LEU A 240 7.26 28.93 2.32
N VAL A 241 6.69 28.86 1.11
CA VAL A 241 7.25 29.38 -0.15
C VAL A 241 6.12 30.01 -0.97
N ASP A 242 6.44 30.95 -1.84
CA ASP A 242 5.52 31.61 -2.75
C ASP A 242 5.13 30.70 -3.93
#